data_14992322b295bb86650bab57e89adcda
#
_entry.id   14992322b295bb86650bab57e89adcda
#
_cell.length_a   1.000
_cell.length_b   1.000
_cell.length_c   1.000
_cell.angle_alpha   90.00
_cell.angle_beta   90.00
_cell.angle_gamma   90.00
#
_symmetry.space_group_name_H-M   'P 1'
#
loop_
_entity.id
_entity.type
_entity.pdbx_description
1 polymer ?
#
loop_
_entity_poly.entity_id
_entity_poly.type
_entity_poly.pdbx_seq_one_letter_code
_entity_poly.pdbx_strand_id
1 'polypeptide(L)'
;MTAPTWIEAVVREFGKAAGLSGLALNDRGAAAISFENGAALRLEYAFDSLVAALTLPARLDPATAARLLAYAHPEARYGFKLRAGYLSKGGRAVFAARLADREVTLPALNSVFSVLWRIGQEFGGAS
;
A
#
# COMPACT_ATOMS: atom_id res chain seq x y z
N MET A 1 -12.84 -8.17 9.00
CA MET A 1 -13.32 -7.34 10.13
C MET A 1 -13.93 -6.06 9.58
N THR A 2 -15.11 -5.69 10.04
CA THR A 2 -15.76 -4.45 9.58
C THR A 2 -15.04 -3.24 10.16
N ALA A 3 -14.70 -2.28 9.31
CA ALA A 3 -14.05 -1.06 9.75
C ALA A 3 -15.05 -0.09 10.41
N PRO A 4 -14.60 0.76 11.34
CA PRO A 4 -15.43 1.83 11.86
C PRO A 4 -15.92 2.74 10.73
N THR A 5 -17.10 3.31 10.89
CA THR A 5 -17.71 4.18 9.87
C THR A 5 -16.83 5.36 9.50
N TRP A 6 -16.13 5.95 10.47
CA TRP A 6 -15.25 7.09 10.19
C TRP A 6 -14.04 6.70 9.36
N ILE A 7 -13.52 5.48 9.53
CA ILE A 7 -12.42 4.98 8.69
C ILE A 7 -12.91 4.72 7.28
N GLU A 8 -14.10 4.13 7.13
CA GLU A 8 -14.70 3.97 5.81
C GLU A 8 -14.86 5.31 5.09
N ALA A 9 -15.25 6.35 5.82
CA ALA A 9 -15.40 7.69 5.27
C ALA A 9 -14.06 8.27 4.82
N VAL A 10 -13.01 8.11 5.62
CA VAL A 10 -11.66 8.57 5.26
C VAL A 10 -11.16 7.86 4.00
N VAL A 11 -11.36 6.55 3.90
CA VAL A 11 -10.95 5.79 2.71
C VAL A 11 -11.70 6.28 1.47
N ARG A 12 -12.99 6.54 1.59
CA ARG A 12 -13.79 7.06 0.47
C ARG A 12 -13.30 8.43 0.02
N GLU A 13 -13.04 9.33 0.97
CA GLU A 13 -12.51 10.66 0.65
C GLU A 13 -11.13 10.58 0.01
N PHE A 14 -10.28 9.69 0.52
CA PHE A 14 -8.98 9.42 -0.08
C PHE A 14 -9.12 8.98 -1.53
N GLY A 15 -10.02 8.04 -1.80
CA GLY A 15 -10.26 7.57 -3.16
C GLY A 15 -10.66 8.69 -4.10
N LYS A 16 -11.57 9.57 -3.66
CA LYS A 16 -11.98 10.73 -4.45
C LYS A 16 -10.82 11.68 -4.72
N ALA A 17 -10.05 11.98 -3.68
CA ALA A 17 -8.92 12.92 -3.80
C ALA A 17 -7.81 12.38 -4.71
N ALA A 18 -7.61 11.06 -4.71
CA ALA A 18 -6.58 10.42 -5.53
C ALA A 18 -7.08 10.05 -6.94
N GLY A 19 -8.34 10.32 -7.25
CA GLY A 19 -8.92 9.95 -8.54
C GLY A 19 -9.19 8.46 -8.68
N LEU A 20 -9.30 7.75 -7.57
CA LEU A 20 -9.55 6.31 -7.53
C LEU A 20 -11.04 6.06 -7.34
N SER A 21 -11.77 6.11 -8.44
CA SER A 21 -13.22 5.97 -8.45
C SER A 21 -13.67 4.62 -7.88
N GLY A 22 -14.65 4.65 -6.98
CA GLY A 22 -15.23 3.44 -6.41
C GLY A 22 -14.43 2.79 -5.30
N LEU A 23 -13.35 3.41 -4.83
CA LEU A 23 -12.57 2.86 -3.73
C LEU A 23 -13.36 2.98 -2.43
N ALA A 24 -13.70 1.85 -1.83
CA ALA A 24 -14.42 1.80 -0.55
C ALA A 24 -14.16 0.45 0.12
N LEU A 25 -14.08 0.46 1.44
CA LEU A 25 -13.93 -0.79 2.20
C LEU A 25 -15.24 -1.58 2.15
N ASN A 26 -15.12 -2.89 1.94
CA ASN A 26 -16.25 -3.80 1.94
C ASN A 26 -16.57 -4.29 3.37
N ASP A 27 -17.50 -5.22 3.51
CA ASP A 27 -17.94 -5.75 4.81
C ASP A 27 -16.79 -6.41 5.60
N ARG A 28 -15.74 -6.83 4.92
CA ARG A 28 -14.57 -7.44 5.55
C ARG A 28 -13.48 -6.42 5.87
N GLY A 29 -13.74 -5.14 5.63
CA GLY A 29 -12.77 -4.09 5.85
C GLY A 29 -11.68 -4.04 4.79
N ALA A 30 -11.95 -4.54 3.59
CA ALA A 30 -10.97 -4.62 2.52
C ALA A 30 -11.41 -3.85 1.28
N ALA A 31 -10.43 -3.29 0.57
CA ALA A 31 -10.63 -2.66 -0.72
C ALA A 31 -9.42 -2.94 -1.59
N ALA A 32 -9.60 -2.98 -2.89
CA ALA A 32 -8.51 -3.17 -3.83
C ALA A 32 -8.81 -2.44 -5.14
N ILE A 33 -7.76 -1.91 -5.76
CA ILE A 33 -7.87 -1.29 -7.07
C ILE A 33 -6.63 -1.66 -7.88
N SER A 34 -6.84 -2.02 -9.14
CA SER A 34 -5.75 -2.36 -10.06
C SER A 34 -5.50 -1.21 -11.02
N PHE A 35 -4.23 -1.02 -11.40
CA PHE A 35 -3.80 0.02 -12.31
C PHE A 35 -3.34 -0.59 -13.63
N GLU A 36 -3.34 0.22 -14.70
CA GLU A 36 -2.97 -0.25 -16.03
C GLU A 36 -1.55 -0.80 -16.12
N ASN A 37 -0.64 -0.28 -15.28
CA ASN A 37 0.75 -0.73 -15.25
C ASN A 37 0.96 -2.07 -14.55
N GLY A 38 -0.12 -2.74 -14.14
CA GLY A 38 -0.05 -4.02 -13.44
C GLY A 38 0.07 -3.89 -11.93
N ALA A 39 0.25 -2.69 -11.40
CA ALA A 39 0.25 -2.46 -9.95
C ALA A 39 -1.15 -2.61 -9.39
N ALA A 40 -1.24 -2.92 -8.10
CA ALA A 40 -2.52 -2.94 -7.38
C ALA A 40 -2.34 -2.36 -5.99
N LEU A 41 -3.29 -1.54 -5.58
CA LEU A 41 -3.35 -1.00 -4.23
C LEU A 41 -4.40 -1.78 -3.46
N ARG A 42 -4.04 -2.25 -2.25
CA ARG A 42 -4.97 -2.93 -1.35
C ARG A 42 -4.99 -2.18 -0.03
N LEU A 43 -6.18 -2.03 0.51
CA LEU A 43 -6.37 -1.50 1.85
C LEU A 43 -7.10 -2.56 2.65
N GLU A 44 -6.64 -2.81 3.88
CA GLU A 44 -7.27 -3.80 4.74
C GLU A 44 -7.28 -3.30 6.18
N TYR A 45 -8.46 -3.28 6.79
CA TYR A 45 -8.64 -2.92 8.19
C TYR A 45 -8.75 -4.18 9.02
N ALA A 46 -7.87 -4.34 10.00
CA ALA A 46 -7.90 -5.44 10.95
C ALA A 46 -7.07 -5.06 12.17
N PHE A 47 -7.47 -5.59 13.35
CA PHE A 47 -6.71 -5.41 14.60
C PHE A 47 -6.42 -3.94 14.90
N ASP A 48 -7.45 -3.09 14.76
CA ASP A 48 -7.38 -1.65 15.05
C ASP A 48 -6.32 -0.91 14.23
N SER A 49 -6.12 -1.35 13.00
CA SER A 49 -5.16 -0.75 12.08
C SER A 49 -5.66 -0.83 10.65
N LEU A 50 -5.23 0.13 9.83
CA LEU A 50 -5.44 0.09 8.39
C LEU A 50 -4.08 -0.17 7.74
N VAL A 51 -4.01 -1.23 6.94
CA VAL A 51 -2.81 -1.55 6.17
C VAL A 51 -3.03 -1.15 4.72
N ALA A 52 -2.11 -0.37 4.18
CA ALA A 52 -2.08 -0.03 2.76
C ALA A 52 -0.91 -0.77 2.12
N ALA A 53 -1.17 -1.50 1.04
CA ALA A 53 -0.15 -2.27 0.34
C ALA A 53 -0.23 -2.02 -1.15
N LEU A 54 0.92 -1.71 -1.75
CA LEU A 54 1.06 -1.62 -3.20
C LEU A 54 1.82 -2.83 -3.69
N THR A 55 1.28 -3.55 -4.66
CA THR A 55 1.93 -4.72 -5.24
C THR A 55 2.24 -4.47 -6.70
N LEU A 56 3.34 -5.06 -7.19
CA LEU A 56 3.79 -4.94 -8.56
C LEU A 56 4.23 -6.31 -9.06
N PRO A 57 4.00 -6.64 -10.35
CA PRO A 57 4.62 -7.82 -10.93
C PRO A 57 6.14 -7.69 -10.82
N ALA A 58 6.81 -8.75 -10.37
CA ALA A 58 8.26 -8.75 -10.24
C ALA A 58 8.78 -10.17 -10.28
N ARG A 59 9.94 -10.34 -10.89
CA ARG A 59 10.63 -11.61 -10.91
C ARG A 59 11.60 -11.65 -9.72
N LEU A 60 11.52 -12.69 -8.91
CA LEU A 60 12.43 -12.82 -7.78
C LEU A 60 13.77 -13.38 -8.26
N ASP A 61 14.78 -12.55 -8.24
CA ASP A 61 16.17 -12.90 -8.49
C ASP A 61 17.04 -12.19 -7.44
N PRO A 62 18.35 -12.49 -7.36
CA PRO A 62 19.19 -11.87 -6.32
C PRO A 62 19.21 -10.35 -6.36
N ALA A 63 19.17 -9.74 -7.53
CA ALA A 63 19.16 -8.28 -7.65
C ALA A 63 17.85 -7.69 -7.13
N THR A 64 16.73 -8.30 -7.48
CA THR A 64 15.41 -7.87 -6.98
C THR A 64 15.31 -8.02 -5.47
N ALA A 65 15.79 -9.15 -4.94
CA ALA A 65 15.79 -9.37 -3.48
C ALA A 65 16.61 -8.32 -2.76
N ALA A 66 17.79 -7.97 -3.27
CA ALA A 66 18.63 -6.93 -2.69
C ALA A 66 17.94 -5.56 -2.70
N ARG A 67 17.25 -5.22 -3.78
CA ARG A 67 16.51 -3.97 -3.89
C ARG A 67 15.35 -3.90 -2.89
N LEU A 68 14.62 -5.01 -2.71
CA LEU A 68 13.53 -5.06 -1.73
C LEU A 68 14.06 -4.88 -0.32
N LEU A 69 15.20 -5.51 0.02
CA LEU A 69 15.83 -5.34 1.34
C LEU A 69 16.27 -3.90 1.57
N ALA A 70 16.75 -3.22 0.54
CA ALA A 70 17.17 -1.83 0.66
C ALA A 70 15.99 -0.91 1.02
N TYR A 71 14.82 -1.13 0.42
CA TYR A 71 13.62 -0.35 0.77
C TYR A 71 13.15 -0.61 2.20
N ALA A 72 13.31 -1.83 2.69
CA ALA A 72 12.89 -2.21 4.05
C ALA A 72 13.94 -1.90 5.12
N HIS A 73 15.09 -1.33 4.75
CA HIS A 73 16.17 -1.06 5.69
C HIS A 73 15.71 -0.13 6.81
N PRO A 74 16.09 -0.41 8.08
CA PRO A 74 15.64 0.43 9.21
C PRO A 74 16.04 1.90 9.11
N GLU A 75 17.09 2.21 8.37
CA GLU A 75 17.54 3.60 8.18
C GLU A 75 16.77 4.32 7.08
N ALA A 76 16.01 3.61 6.27
CA ALA A 76 15.17 4.24 5.25
C ALA A 76 14.08 5.07 5.93
N ARG A 77 13.87 6.30 5.44
CA ARG A 77 12.95 7.24 6.08
C ARG A 77 11.86 7.67 5.13
N TYR A 78 10.63 7.29 5.49
CA TYR A 78 9.46 7.57 4.67
C TYR A 78 8.36 8.32 5.43
N GLY A 79 8.61 8.71 6.69
CA GLY A 79 7.58 9.31 7.54
C GLY A 79 6.65 8.29 8.20
N PHE A 80 6.81 7.02 7.86
CA PHE A 80 6.09 5.89 8.45
C PHE A 80 6.93 4.64 8.28
N LYS A 81 6.57 3.58 9.00
CA LYS A 81 7.28 2.30 8.87
C LYS A 81 6.85 1.59 7.60
N LEU A 82 7.81 1.37 6.70
CA LEU A 82 7.60 0.66 5.45
C LEU A 82 8.04 -0.79 5.59
N ARG A 83 7.22 -1.70 5.05
CA ARG A 83 7.60 -3.11 4.91
C ARG A 83 7.66 -3.43 3.43
N ALA A 84 8.67 -4.19 3.04
CA ALA A 84 8.83 -4.68 1.68
C ALA A 84 8.96 -6.18 1.70
N GLY A 85 8.39 -6.85 0.70
CA GLY A 85 8.43 -8.29 0.62
C GLY A 85 8.07 -8.79 -0.76
N TYR A 86 7.97 -10.11 -0.88
CA TYR A 86 7.68 -10.75 -2.14
C TYR A 86 6.61 -11.83 -1.96
N LEU A 87 5.59 -11.80 -2.82
CA LEU A 87 4.56 -12.83 -2.87
C LEU A 87 4.94 -13.80 -3.98
N SER A 88 5.41 -15.00 -3.60
CA SER A 88 5.82 -16.02 -4.57
C SER A 88 4.63 -16.49 -5.40
N LYS A 89 3.46 -16.57 -4.79
CA LYS A 89 2.24 -16.88 -5.51
C LYS A 89 1.84 -15.65 -6.34
N GLY A 90 1.95 -15.75 -7.63
CA GLY A 90 1.65 -14.66 -8.54
C GLY A 90 2.84 -13.80 -8.93
N GLY A 91 4.00 -13.96 -8.26
CA GLY A 91 5.22 -13.22 -8.63
C GLY A 91 5.09 -11.73 -8.46
N ARG A 92 4.89 -11.23 -7.23
CA ARG A 92 4.66 -9.81 -6.99
C ARG A 92 5.52 -9.28 -5.85
N ALA A 93 6.13 -8.11 -6.06
CA ALA A 93 6.75 -7.36 -4.99
C ALA A 93 5.65 -6.62 -4.21
N VAL A 94 5.84 -6.46 -2.90
CA VAL A 94 4.86 -5.81 -2.03
C VAL A 94 5.55 -4.74 -1.19
N PHE A 95 4.95 -3.55 -1.17
CA PHE A 95 5.37 -2.46 -0.28
C PHE A 95 4.16 -2.07 0.56
N ALA A 96 4.28 -2.12 1.88
CA ALA A 96 3.15 -1.92 2.76
C ALA A 96 3.46 -0.99 3.93
N ALA A 97 2.44 -0.27 4.36
CA ALA A 97 2.49 0.58 5.54
C ALA A 97 1.26 0.32 6.40
N ARG A 98 1.42 0.39 7.71
CA ARG A 98 0.34 0.18 8.67
C ARG A 98 0.08 1.46 9.45
N LEU A 99 -1.18 1.87 9.50
CA LEU A 99 -1.63 3.01 10.29
C LEU A 99 -2.53 2.51 11.41
N ALA A 100 -2.18 2.82 12.66
CA ALA A 100 -3.09 2.56 13.79
C ALA A 100 -4.34 3.44 13.64
N ASP A 101 -5.46 3.04 14.26
CA ASP A 101 -6.72 3.79 14.14
C ASP A 101 -6.53 5.30 14.26
N ARG A 102 -5.84 5.74 15.31
CA ARG A 102 -5.64 7.17 15.58
C ARG A 102 -4.79 7.89 14.54
N GLU A 103 -4.09 7.14 13.70
CA GLU A 103 -3.24 7.70 12.64
C GLU A 103 -3.96 7.79 11.29
N VAL A 104 -5.15 7.19 11.17
CA VAL A 104 -5.88 7.17 9.91
C VAL A 104 -6.56 8.51 9.69
N THR A 105 -5.98 9.32 8.82
CA THR A 105 -6.53 10.61 8.39
C THR A 105 -6.35 10.71 6.88
N LEU A 106 -7.08 11.63 6.26
CA LEU A 106 -6.93 11.86 4.83
C LEU A 106 -5.50 12.27 4.46
N PRO A 107 -4.86 13.24 5.15
CA PRO A 107 -3.46 13.56 4.85
C PRO A 107 -2.50 12.38 5.02
N ALA A 108 -2.70 11.56 6.06
CA ALA A 108 -1.84 10.40 6.30
C ALA A 108 -1.97 9.37 5.17
N LEU A 109 -3.19 9.07 4.72
CA LEU A 109 -3.41 8.15 3.59
C LEU A 109 -2.81 8.70 2.30
N ASN A 110 -2.98 10.00 2.05
CA ASN A 110 -2.38 10.65 0.88
C ASN A 110 -0.86 10.52 0.91
N SER A 111 -0.24 10.75 2.06
CA SER A 111 1.22 10.63 2.21
C SER A 111 1.69 9.18 1.99
N VAL A 112 1.01 8.22 2.60
CA VAL A 112 1.34 6.80 2.44
C VAL A 112 1.23 6.40 0.97
N PHE A 113 0.12 6.71 0.33
CA PHE A 113 -0.08 6.36 -1.07
C PHE A 113 0.98 7.00 -1.97
N SER A 114 1.28 8.28 -1.77
CA SER A 114 2.29 8.99 -2.57
C SER A 114 3.65 8.33 -2.46
N VAL A 115 4.05 7.93 -1.26
CA VAL A 115 5.34 7.25 -1.04
C VAL A 115 5.33 5.86 -1.67
N LEU A 116 4.27 5.08 -1.45
CA LEU A 116 4.16 3.75 -2.03
C LEU A 116 4.17 3.80 -3.56
N TRP A 117 3.45 4.76 -4.14
CA TRP A 117 3.40 4.94 -5.59
C TRP A 117 4.76 5.29 -6.16
N ARG A 118 5.47 6.24 -5.52
CA ARG A 118 6.82 6.63 -5.94
C ARG A 118 7.78 5.43 -5.88
N ILE A 119 7.76 4.69 -4.77
CA ILE A 119 8.60 3.49 -4.61
C ILE A 119 8.27 2.47 -5.71
N GLY A 120 6.99 2.26 -5.97
CA GLY A 120 6.55 1.35 -7.02
C GLY A 120 7.06 1.76 -8.40
N GLN A 121 7.02 3.05 -8.71
CA GLN A 121 7.52 3.56 -9.98
C GLN A 121 9.04 3.38 -10.09
N GLU A 122 9.79 3.69 -9.04
CA GLU A 122 11.23 3.50 -9.01
C GLU A 122 11.61 2.02 -9.16
N PHE A 123 10.93 1.16 -8.40
CA PHE A 123 11.19 -0.29 -8.43
C PHE A 123 10.84 -0.88 -9.79
N GLY A 124 9.66 -0.58 -10.32
CA GLY A 124 9.20 -1.09 -11.60
C GLY A 124 9.98 -0.56 -12.78
N GLY A 125 10.39 0.71 -12.74
CA GLY A 125 11.12 1.35 -13.81
C GLY A 125 12.59 0.96 -13.90
N ALA A 126 13.13 0.33 -12.86
CA ALA A 126 14.54 -0.06 -12.80
C ALA A 126 14.79 -1.47 -13.34
N SER A 127 13.78 -2.11 -13.89
CA SER A 127 13.90 -3.46 -14.47
C SER A 127 14.55 -3.48 -15.85
#